data_5776beba47dbe36eae5bc763fd300942
#
_entry.id   5776beba47dbe36eae5bc763fd300942
#
_cell.length_a   1.000
_cell.length_b   1.000
_cell.length_c   1.000
_cell.angle_alpha   90.00
_cell.angle_beta   90.00
_cell.angle_gamma   90.00
#
_symmetry.space_group_name_H-M   'P 1'
#
loop_
_entity.id
_entity.type
_entity.pdbx_description
1 polymer ?
#
loop_
_entity_poly.entity_id
_entity_poly.type
_entity_poly.pdbx_seq_one_letter_code
_entity_poly.pdbx_strand_id
1 'polypeptide(L)'
;MHGYPSAMARFGYTLMTEQSGPRQLVDYAVSAEQAGFDFEVSSDHYSPWLASQGHAPNAWPVLGAVAHATEKVQLYSYVTCPTIRYHPAIVAQQAATVQILADGRFTLGLGSGENLNEHVVGQGWPTVERRLDMLAEAIKLIRELLSGDLIDFRGEFYEVDSARLWDVPEVPVTIAVSMTGEKSVEKLAVAADHLINVAPDRAIVEGWQQRRQATGVLPEGRVIGQVPVCWDPDRDAAVERAHDQFRWFGGGWAVNADLPTPAGFAAATRYVRREDVASAIPCGPDLDAIAAAVAPYLEAGFTDIALVQIGDEGQQRFLDQAARPLLAALRAEFD
;
A
#
# COMPACT_ATOMS: atom_id res chain seq x y z
N MET A 1 -1.51 21.31 25.41
CA MET A 1 -0.91 20.37 24.45
C MET A 1 -0.88 19.02 25.15
N HIS A 2 -1.87 18.17 24.92
CA HIS A 2 -1.85 16.79 25.39
C HIS A 2 -1.32 16.00 24.20
N GLY A 3 -0.01 15.67 24.24
CA GLY A 3 0.56 14.73 23.28
C GLY A 3 -0.10 13.38 23.50
N TYR A 4 -0.70 12.84 22.46
CA TYR A 4 -1.07 11.43 22.42
C TYR A 4 0.20 10.61 22.64
N PRO A 5 0.14 9.48 23.35
CA PRO A 5 1.28 8.58 23.37
C PRO A 5 1.54 8.18 21.92
N SER A 6 2.70 8.54 21.38
CA SER A 6 3.09 8.13 20.04
C SER A 6 3.15 6.60 20.05
N ALA A 7 2.31 5.94 19.27
CA ALA A 7 2.51 4.54 19.02
C ALA A 7 3.94 4.40 18.49
N MET A 8 4.73 3.44 19.01
CA MET A 8 6.07 3.16 18.50
C MET A 8 6.03 3.06 16.99
N ALA A 9 6.99 3.69 16.32
CA ALA A 9 7.11 3.63 14.88
C ALA A 9 7.35 2.19 14.42
N ARG A 10 6.68 1.76 13.34
CA ARG A 10 6.90 0.44 12.75
C ARG A 10 7.47 0.60 11.35
N PHE A 11 8.39 -0.28 11.01
CA PHE A 11 9.04 -0.27 9.71
C PHE A 11 8.70 -1.54 8.93
N GLY A 12 8.20 -1.34 7.72
CA GLY A 12 7.72 -2.41 6.86
C GLY A 12 8.52 -2.57 5.59
N TYR A 13 8.28 -3.67 4.91
CA TYR A 13 8.85 -4.00 3.61
C TYR A 13 7.75 -4.08 2.54
N THR A 14 8.06 -3.60 1.33
CA THR A 14 7.11 -3.64 0.21
C THR A 14 7.39 -4.82 -0.70
N LEU A 15 6.41 -5.70 -0.81
CA LEU A 15 6.31 -6.73 -1.82
C LEU A 15 5.71 -6.11 -3.09
N MET A 16 6.54 -5.50 -3.91
CA MET A 16 6.10 -4.81 -5.11
C MET A 16 5.88 -5.80 -6.25
N THR A 17 4.60 -6.11 -6.53
CA THR A 17 4.22 -7.11 -7.54
C THR A 17 4.67 -6.74 -8.94
N GLU A 18 4.90 -5.47 -9.23
CA GLU A 18 5.36 -4.99 -10.54
C GLU A 18 6.83 -5.32 -10.82
N GLN A 19 7.63 -5.57 -9.78
CA GLN A 19 9.07 -5.78 -9.92
C GLN A 19 9.50 -7.24 -9.82
N SER A 20 8.68 -8.10 -9.17
CA SER A 20 9.13 -9.45 -8.84
C SER A 20 8.06 -10.50 -9.17
N GLY A 21 8.50 -11.68 -9.55
CA GLY A 21 7.62 -12.81 -9.81
C GLY A 21 7.02 -13.38 -8.52
N PRO A 22 5.92 -14.17 -8.61
CA PRO A 22 5.16 -14.58 -7.44
C PRO A 22 5.95 -15.47 -6.45
N ARG A 23 6.91 -16.24 -6.91
CA ARG A 23 7.76 -17.07 -6.02
C ARG A 23 8.76 -16.22 -5.27
N GLN A 24 9.44 -15.29 -5.97
CA GLN A 24 10.38 -14.38 -5.36
C GLN A 24 9.71 -13.50 -4.29
N LEU A 25 8.48 -13.04 -4.53
CA LEU A 25 7.72 -12.25 -3.55
C LEU A 25 7.51 -13.02 -2.23
N VAL A 26 7.21 -14.32 -2.30
CA VAL A 26 7.09 -15.15 -1.10
C VAL A 26 8.44 -15.34 -0.41
N ASP A 27 9.51 -15.59 -1.17
CA ASP A 27 10.86 -15.75 -0.63
C ASP A 27 11.35 -14.44 0.03
N TYR A 28 11.05 -13.28 -0.57
CA TYR A 28 11.39 -11.97 -0.01
C TYR A 28 10.58 -11.65 1.25
N ALA A 29 9.31 -12.04 1.32
CA ALA A 29 8.50 -11.88 2.52
C ALA A 29 9.12 -12.66 3.71
N VAL A 30 9.47 -13.92 3.52
CA VAL A 30 10.15 -14.70 4.56
C VAL A 30 11.49 -14.06 4.97
N SER A 31 12.25 -13.56 4.00
CA SER A 31 13.53 -12.89 4.26
C SER A 31 13.35 -11.56 5.01
N ALA A 32 12.30 -10.79 4.68
CA ALA A 32 11.98 -9.54 5.36
C ALA A 32 11.53 -9.76 6.81
N GLU A 33 10.68 -10.77 7.06
CA GLU A 33 10.34 -11.18 8.42
C GLU A 33 11.60 -11.56 9.23
N GLN A 34 12.50 -12.36 8.64
CA GLN A 34 13.76 -12.75 9.26
C GLN A 34 14.72 -11.58 9.48
N ALA A 35 14.70 -10.57 8.62
CA ALA A 35 15.47 -9.35 8.80
C ALA A 35 14.96 -8.49 9.96
N GLY A 36 13.68 -8.66 10.35
CA GLY A 36 13.06 -8.00 11.50
C GLY A 36 12.15 -6.83 11.15
N PHE A 37 11.60 -6.79 9.93
CA PHE A 37 10.52 -5.88 9.59
C PHE A 37 9.26 -6.20 10.41
N ASP A 38 8.50 -5.16 10.77
CA ASP A 38 7.30 -5.29 11.61
C ASP A 38 6.06 -5.65 10.79
N PHE A 39 6.05 -5.27 9.51
CA PHE A 39 4.93 -5.52 8.59
C PHE A 39 5.39 -5.56 7.14
N GLU A 40 4.51 -6.06 6.27
CA GLU A 40 4.71 -6.12 4.83
C GLU A 40 3.48 -5.60 4.10
N VAL A 41 3.71 -4.87 3.02
CA VAL A 41 2.65 -4.36 2.15
C VAL A 41 2.81 -4.95 0.75
N SER A 42 1.71 -5.41 0.15
CA SER A 42 1.71 -5.91 -1.24
C SER A 42 0.92 -4.99 -2.13
N SER A 43 1.52 -4.49 -3.22
CA SER A 43 0.77 -3.83 -4.28
C SER A 43 -0.19 -4.81 -4.97
N ASP A 44 -1.29 -4.30 -5.53
CA ASP A 44 -2.30 -5.07 -6.25
C ASP A 44 -2.52 -4.48 -7.65
N HIS A 45 -1.59 -4.77 -8.53
CA HIS A 45 -1.56 -4.26 -9.89
C HIS A 45 -1.86 -5.33 -10.93
N TYR A 46 -2.49 -4.91 -12.02
CA TYR A 46 -2.68 -5.72 -13.23
C TYR A 46 -1.55 -5.48 -14.25
N SER A 47 -0.97 -4.29 -14.23
CA SER A 47 0.13 -3.89 -15.09
C SER A 47 1.23 -3.22 -14.28
N PRO A 48 2.52 -3.38 -14.66
CA PRO A 48 3.59 -2.58 -14.07
C PRO A 48 3.46 -1.11 -14.50
N TRP A 49 4.06 -0.20 -13.74
CA TRP A 49 4.13 1.22 -14.12
C TRP A 49 4.96 1.45 -15.37
N LEU A 50 6.06 0.75 -15.49
CA LEU A 50 6.95 0.74 -16.65
C LEU A 50 7.21 -0.70 -17.07
N ALA A 51 7.31 -0.95 -18.38
CA ALA A 51 7.57 -2.29 -18.91
C ALA A 51 8.91 -2.89 -18.41
N SER A 52 9.87 -2.06 -18.02
CA SER A 52 11.16 -2.48 -17.44
C SER A 52 11.01 -3.16 -16.07
N GLN A 53 9.92 -2.96 -15.35
CA GLN A 53 9.65 -3.67 -14.09
C GLN A 53 9.32 -5.17 -14.31
N GLY A 54 8.64 -5.51 -15.41
CA GLY A 54 8.60 -6.86 -15.96
C GLY A 54 7.55 -7.81 -15.38
N HIS A 55 6.89 -7.48 -14.28
CA HIS A 55 5.95 -8.36 -13.58
C HIS A 55 4.61 -7.69 -13.27
N ALA A 56 3.57 -8.47 -13.01
CA ALA A 56 2.32 -8.09 -12.35
C ALA A 56 1.52 -9.35 -11.95
N PRO A 57 2.02 -10.22 -11.05
CA PRO A 57 1.23 -11.32 -10.55
C PRO A 57 0.01 -10.81 -9.77
N ASN A 58 -1.06 -11.58 -9.75
CA ASN A 58 -2.22 -11.25 -8.92
C ASN A 58 -1.84 -11.27 -7.44
N ALA A 59 -2.11 -10.17 -6.72
CA ALA A 59 -1.71 -9.99 -5.33
C ALA A 59 -2.36 -11.00 -4.37
N TRP A 60 -3.62 -11.38 -4.59
CA TRP A 60 -4.36 -12.21 -3.65
C TRP A 60 -3.80 -13.64 -3.48
N PRO A 61 -3.47 -14.39 -4.55
CA PRO A 61 -2.76 -15.66 -4.40
C PRO A 61 -1.39 -15.50 -3.73
N VAL A 62 -0.67 -14.40 -4.02
CA VAL A 62 0.63 -14.10 -3.40
C VAL A 62 0.45 -13.83 -1.90
N LEU A 63 -0.51 -12.98 -1.51
CA LEU A 63 -0.83 -12.70 -0.11
C LEU A 63 -1.22 -13.96 0.66
N GLY A 64 -2.01 -14.87 0.05
CA GLY A 64 -2.33 -16.16 0.65
C GLY A 64 -1.08 -17.03 0.89
N ALA A 65 -0.16 -17.07 -0.06
CA ALA A 65 1.10 -17.80 0.06
C ALA A 65 2.02 -17.16 1.12
N VAL A 66 2.13 -15.84 1.15
CA VAL A 66 2.91 -15.09 2.15
C VAL A 66 2.32 -15.28 3.54
N ALA A 67 0.99 -15.21 3.69
CA ALA A 67 0.30 -15.43 4.97
C ALA A 67 0.62 -16.82 5.56
N HIS A 68 0.72 -17.82 4.69
CA HIS A 68 1.09 -19.19 5.10
C HIS A 68 2.59 -19.38 5.36
N ALA A 69 3.45 -18.61 4.68
CA ALA A 69 4.91 -18.75 4.78
C ALA A 69 5.54 -17.91 5.89
N THR A 70 4.82 -16.94 6.47
CA THR A 70 5.27 -16.03 7.52
C THR A 70 4.50 -16.28 8.83
N GLU A 71 5.10 -15.92 9.99
CA GLU A 71 4.51 -16.20 11.29
C GLU A 71 4.16 -14.95 12.11
N LYS A 72 4.84 -13.82 11.90
CA LYS A 72 4.82 -12.66 12.81
C LYS A 72 4.47 -11.35 12.15
N VAL A 73 4.96 -11.12 10.93
CA VAL A 73 4.75 -9.84 10.23
C VAL A 73 3.27 -9.57 10.00
N GLN A 74 2.85 -8.33 10.19
CA GLN A 74 1.53 -7.88 9.76
C GLN A 74 1.52 -7.76 8.24
N LEU A 75 0.42 -8.13 7.59
CA LEU A 75 0.29 -8.11 6.13
C LEU A 75 -0.77 -7.09 5.71
N TYR A 76 -0.50 -6.36 4.63
CA TYR A 76 -1.44 -5.39 4.07
C TYR A 76 -1.56 -5.56 2.56
N SER A 77 -2.78 -5.46 2.01
CA SER A 77 -2.91 -5.05 0.61
C SER A 77 -2.65 -3.53 0.50
N TYR A 78 -1.89 -3.08 -0.53
CA TYR A 78 -1.45 -1.68 -0.60
C TYR A 78 -1.49 -1.12 -2.04
N VAL A 79 -2.66 -0.84 -2.64
CA VAL A 79 -3.98 -1.09 -2.08
C VAL A 79 -4.82 -1.87 -3.09
N THR A 80 -5.80 -2.64 -2.63
CA THR A 80 -6.82 -3.23 -3.51
C THR A 80 -7.91 -2.22 -3.82
N CYS A 81 -8.39 -2.18 -5.06
CA CYS A 81 -9.41 -1.24 -5.53
C CYS A 81 -10.72 -1.98 -5.84
N PRO A 82 -11.68 -2.02 -4.88
CA PRO A 82 -12.96 -2.73 -5.05
C PRO A 82 -13.98 -1.85 -5.78
N THR A 83 -13.55 -1.21 -6.89
CA THR A 83 -14.39 -0.23 -7.59
C THR A 83 -14.80 -0.69 -8.98
N ILE A 84 -13.88 -1.20 -9.79
CA ILE A 84 -14.14 -1.57 -11.19
C ILE A 84 -13.64 -2.99 -11.47
N ARG A 85 -12.33 -3.26 -11.26
CA ARG A 85 -11.70 -4.55 -11.56
C ARG A 85 -12.19 -5.66 -10.64
N TYR A 86 -12.45 -5.36 -9.38
CA TYR A 86 -12.98 -6.29 -8.41
C TYR A 86 -14.38 -5.88 -7.93
N HIS A 87 -15.27 -6.86 -7.83
CA HIS A 87 -16.52 -6.65 -7.10
C HIS A 87 -16.28 -6.71 -5.59
N PRO A 88 -16.85 -5.79 -4.77
CA PRO A 88 -16.63 -5.75 -3.31
C PRO A 88 -16.90 -7.07 -2.58
N ALA A 89 -17.89 -7.85 -3.01
CA ALA A 89 -18.18 -9.15 -2.41
C ALA A 89 -17.04 -10.15 -2.57
N ILE A 90 -16.34 -10.11 -3.70
CA ILE A 90 -15.17 -10.97 -3.95
C ILE A 90 -13.99 -10.51 -3.09
N VAL A 91 -13.80 -9.19 -2.95
CA VAL A 91 -12.76 -8.63 -2.08
C VAL A 91 -13.02 -9.01 -0.61
N ALA A 92 -14.28 -8.96 -0.15
CA ALA A 92 -14.63 -9.40 1.20
C ALA A 92 -14.26 -10.88 1.44
N GLN A 93 -14.57 -11.75 0.48
CA GLN A 93 -14.23 -13.17 0.56
C GLN A 93 -12.72 -13.42 0.56
N GLN A 94 -11.99 -12.72 -0.31
CA GLN A 94 -10.53 -12.80 -0.37
C GLN A 94 -9.90 -12.32 0.95
N ALA A 95 -10.36 -11.19 1.48
CA ALA A 95 -9.87 -10.62 2.73
C ALA A 95 -10.12 -11.54 3.93
N ALA A 96 -11.31 -12.13 4.03
CA ALA A 96 -11.63 -13.11 5.08
C ALA A 96 -10.70 -14.33 4.99
N THR A 97 -10.49 -14.86 3.78
CA THR A 97 -9.61 -16.02 3.56
C THR A 97 -8.16 -15.71 3.93
N VAL A 98 -7.61 -14.57 3.50
CA VAL A 98 -6.23 -14.19 3.83
C VAL A 98 -6.09 -13.92 5.33
N GLN A 99 -7.09 -13.30 5.98
CA GLN A 99 -7.09 -13.05 7.42
C GLN A 99 -7.00 -14.37 8.22
N ILE A 100 -7.75 -15.39 7.80
CA ILE A 100 -7.70 -16.73 8.42
C ILE A 100 -6.32 -17.37 8.21
N LEU A 101 -5.79 -17.34 6.97
CA LEU A 101 -4.46 -17.89 6.67
C LEU A 101 -3.33 -17.16 7.40
N ALA A 102 -3.52 -15.89 7.70
CA ALA A 102 -2.57 -15.04 8.41
C ALA A 102 -2.75 -15.07 9.94
N ASP A 103 -3.65 -15.90 10.49
CA ASP A 103 -3.94 -15.94 11.93
C ASP A 103 -4.21 -14.54 12.53
N GLY A 104 -5.02 -13.73 11.83
CA GLY A 104 -5.41 -12.39 12.30
C GLY A 104 -4.41 -11.26 12.00
N ARG A 105 -3.36 -11.51 11.23
CA ARG A 105 -2.30 -10.53 10.91
C ARG A 105 -2.56 -9.70 9.65
N PHE A 106 -3.71 -9.84 8.98
CA PHE A 106 -3.98 -9.15 7.72
C PHE A 106 -4.82 -7.88 7.92
N THR A 107 -4.45 -6.83 7.23
CA THR A 107 -5.22 -5.58 7.09
C THR A 107 -5.56 -5.36 5.62
N LEU A 108 -6.83 -5.14 5.34
CA LEU A 108 -7.33 -4.85 4.00
C LEU A 108 -7.12 -3.37 3.68
N GLY A 109 -6.10 -3.06 2.88
CA GLY A 109 -5.88 -1.72 2.34
C GLY A 109 -6.69 -1.50 1.06
N LEU A 110 -7.49 -0.45 1.05
CA LEU A 110 -8.41 -0.11 -0.05
C LEU A 110 -8.12 1.26 -0.64
N GLY A 111 -8.34 1.39 -1.95
CA GLY A 111 -8.18 2.62 -2.70
C GLY A 111 -9.23 2.81 -3.80
N SER A 112 -9.28 4.01 -4.39
CA SER A 112 -10.22 4.35 -5.46
C SER A 112 -9.72 3.98 -6.86
N GLY A 113 -8.52 3.43 -6.98
CA GLY A 113 -7.94 2.89 -8.21
C GLY A 113 -7.13 3.87 -9.05
N GLU A 114 -6.35 3.28 -9.94
CA GLU A 114 -5.66 3.93 -11.06
C GLU A 114 -6.13 3.37 -12.38
N ASN A 115 -6.20 4.22 -13.40
CA ASN A 115 -6.63 3.81 -14.74
C ASN A 115 -5.76 2.67 -15.32
N LEU A 116 -4.46 2.66 -14.99
CA LEU A 116 -3.50 1.61 -15.37
C LEU A 116 -4.02 0.20 -15.06
N ASN A 117 -4.69 0.01 -13.92
CA ASN A 117 -5.12 -1.28 -13.41
C ASN A 117 -6.60 -1.57 -13.64
N GLU A 118 -7.43 -0.52 -13.66
CA GLU A 118 -8.88 -0.70 -13.63
C GLU A 118 -9.50 -0.77 -15.04
N HIS A 119 -8.92 -0.09 -16.05
CA HIS A 119 -9.48 -0.07 -17.41
C HIS A 119 -9.51 -1.43 -18.11
N VAL A 120 -8.73 -2.40 -17.63
CA VAL A 120 -8.53 -3.71 -18.27
C VAL A 120 -9.82 -4.55 -18.37
N VAL A 121 -10.82 -4.26 -17.56
CA VAL A 121 -12.14 -4.92 -17.61
C VAL A 121 -13.12 -4.21 -18.56
N GLY A 122 -12.72 -3.15 -19.26
CA GLY A 122 -13.50 -2.51 -20.31
C GLY A 122 -14.66 -1.63 -19.85
N GLN A 123 -14.74 -1.28 -18.56
CA GLN A 123 -15.84 -0.47 -17.99
C GLN A 123 -15.59 1.05 -18.04
N GLY A 124 -14.47 1.49 -18.62
CA GLY A 124 -14.07 2.90 -18.66
C GLY A 124 -13.43 3.38 -17.35
N TRP A 125 -13.18 4.70 -17.28
CA TRP A 125 -12.52 5.33 -16.13
C TRP A 125 -13.36 6.50 -15.60
N PRO A 126 -14.09 6.34 -14.49
CA PRO A 126 -14.94 7.37 -13.91
C PRO A 126 -14.13 8.54 -13.32
N THR A 127 -14.80 9.67 -13.09
CA THR A 127 -14.22 10.80 -12.38
C THR A 127 -13.80 10.42 -10.96
N VAL A 128 -12.84 11.13 -10.38
CA VAL A 128 -12.36 10.93 -9.00
C VAL A 128 -13.53 10.91 -8.01
N GLU A 129 -14.47 11.86 -8.14
CA GLU A 129 -15.61 11.97 -7.24
C GLU A 129 -16.49 10.71 -7.26
N ARG A 130 -16.81 10.22 -8.47
CA ARG A 130 -17.59 8.98 -8.62
C ARG A 130 -16.84 7.76 -8.08
N ARG A 131 -15.52 7.67 -8.30
CA ARG A 131 -14.71 6.57 -7.73
C ARG A 131 -14.66 6.59 -6.20
N LEU A 132 -14.65 7.79 -5.58
CA LEU A 132 -14.73 7.91 -4.12
C LEU A 132 -16.11 7.47 -3.59
N ASP A 133 -17.20 7.77 -4.31
CA ASP A 133 -18.54 7.30 -3.94
C ASP A 133 -18.65 5.78 -4.08
N MET A 134 -18.12 5.22 -5.17
CA MET A 134 -18.02 3.77 -5.36
C MET A 134 -17.22 3.11 -4.23
N LEU A 135 -16.08 3.67 -3.84
CA LEU A 135 -15.26 3.13 -2.76
C LEU A 135 -15.98 3.19 -1.40
N ALA A 136 -16.67 4.28 -1.10
CA ALA A 136 -17.45 4.41 0.13
C ALA A 136 -18.55 3.33 0.23
N GLU A 137 -19.27 3.10 -0.87
CA GLU A 137 -20.30 2.04 -0.94
C GLU A 137 -19.67 0.63 -0.87
N ALA A 138 -18.53 0.43 -1.55
CA ALA A 138 -17.80 -0.84 -1.49
C ALA A 138 -17.34 -1.18 -0.06
N ILE A 139 -16.80 -0.21 0.68
CA ILE A 139 -16.39 -0.43 2.08
C ILE A 139 -17.58 -0.85 2.94
N LYS A 140 -18.74 -0.19 2.75
CA LYS A 140 -19.96 -0.55 3.48
C LYS A 140 -20.37 -2.00 3.19
N LEU A 141 -20.45 -2.39 1.92
CA LEU A 141 -20.78 -3.75 1.52
C LEU A 141 -19.77 -4.78 2.03
N ILE A 142 -18.47 -4.49 1.96
CA ILE A 142 -17.42 -5.35 2.51
C ILE A 142 -17.62 -5.58 4.01
N ARG A 143 -17.86 -4.51 4.79
CA ARG A 143 -18.09 -4.62 6.24
C ARG A 143 -19.34 -5.44 6.57
N GLU A 144 -20.44 -5.24 5.82
CA GLU A 144 -21.65 -6.03 6.00
C GLU A 144 -21.42 -7.52 5.73
N LEU A 145 -20.69 -7.87 4.67
CA LEU A 145 -20.35 -9.27 4.38
C LEU A 145 -19.41 -9.90 5.42
N LEU A 146 -18.45 -9.13 5.94
CA LEU A 146 -17.52 -9.60 6.97
C LEU A 146 -18.19 -9.89 8.32
N SER A 147 -19.47 -9.48 8.53
CA SER A 147 -20.26 -9.92 9.70
C SER A 147 -20.58 -11.42 9.68
N GLY A 148 -20.60 -12.04 8.50
CA GLY A 148 -21.02 -13.43 8.31
C GLY A 148 -22.54 -13.62 8.25
N ASP A 149 -23.32 -12.56 8.30
CA ASP A 149 -24.76 -12.60 8.14
C ASP A 149 -25.15 -12.85 6.67
N LEU A 150 -26.35 -13.38 6.46
CA LEU A 150 -26.97 -13.44 5.15
C LEU A 150 -27.52 -12.06 4.81
N ILE A 151 -27.04 -11.42 3.76
CA ILE A 151 -27.44 -10.07 3.39
C ILE A 151 -27.97 -9.98 1.96
N ASP A 152 -28.89 -9.06 1.77
CA ASP A 152 -29.28 -8.47 0.48
C ASP A 152 -28.88 -7.00 0.50
N PHE A 153 -28.05 -6.58 -0.44
CA PHE A 153 -27.58 -5.20 -0.55
C PHE A 153 -28.01 -4.60 -1.87
N ARG A 154 -28.58 -3.40 -1.83
CA ARG A 154 -28.98 -2.61 -3.01
C ARG A 154 -28.41 -1.20 -2.87
N GLY A 155 -27.27 -0.97 -3.48
CA GLY A 155 -26.60 0.34 -3.52
C GLY A 155 -26.83 1.07 -4.83
N GLU A 156 -26.12 2.17 -5.02
CA GLU A 156 -26.06 2.89 -6.28
C GLU A 156 -25.14 2.18 -7.29
N PHE A 157 -24.09 1.55 -6.81
CA PHE A 157 -23.02 0.96 -7.62
C PHE A 157 -22.96 -0.56 -7.54
N TYR A 158 -23.34 -1.14 -6.41
CA TYR A 158 -23.20 -2.58 -6.17
C TYR A 158 -24.50 -3.20 -5.64
N GLU A 159 -24.72 -4.43 -6.06
CA GLU A 159 -25.83 -5.24 -5.59
C GLU A 159 -25.34 -6.65 -5.24
N VAL A 160 -25.88 -7.23 -4.17
CA VAL A 160 -25.75 -8.65 -3.86
C VAL A 160 -27.10 -9.20 -3.43
N ASP A 161 -27.36 -10.45 -3.80
CA ASP A 161 -28.54 -11.21 -3.46
C ASP A 161 -28.19 -12.41 -2.61
N SER A 162 -28.80 -12.49 -1.41
CA SER A 162 -28.65 -13.66 -0.51
C SER A 162 -27.20 -14.07 -0.31
N ALA A 163 -26.31 -13.07 -0.15
CA ALA A 163 -24.87 -13.28 -0.03
C ALA A 163 -24.44 -13.47 1.42
N ARG A 164 -23.53 -14.40 1.66
CA ARG A 164 -22.96 -14.71 2.96
C ARG A 164 -21.53 -15.21 2.82
N LEU A 165 -20.64 -14.76 3.70
CA LEU A 165 -19.34 -15.42 3.88
C LEU A 165 -19.51 -16.62 4.82
N TRP A 166 -19.02 -17.78 4.39
CA TRP A 166 -19.11 -19.02 5.18
C TRP A 166 -17.91 -19.19 6.12
N ASP A 167 -16.74 -18.72 5.69
CA ASP A 167 -15.54 -18.68 6.51
C ASP A 167 -15.31 -17.23 6.97
N VAL A 168 -15.69 -16.96 8.21
CA VAL A 168 -15.53 -15.66 8.86
C VAL A 168 -14.36 -15.75 9.83
N PRO A 169 -13.36 -14.87 9.76
CA PRO A 169 -12.22 -14.90 10.66
C PRO A 169 -12.62 -14.53 12.10
N GLU A 170 -12.04 -15.21 13.09
CA GLU A 170 -12.26 -14.90 14.51
C GLU A 170 -11.73 -13.50 14.87
N VAL A 171 -10.59 -13.10 14.30
CA VAL A 171 -10.06 -11.73 14.40
C VAL A 171 -10.64 -10.92 13.25
N PRO A 172 -11.42 -9.86 13.52
CA PRO A 172 -12.02 -9.04 12.47
C PRO A 172 -10.98 -8.47 11.50
N VAL A 173 -11.35 -8.39 10.21
CA VAL A 173 -10.50 -7.73 9.22
C VAL A 173 -10.49 -6.22 9.46
N THR A 174 -9.33 -5.67 9.73
CA THR A 174 -9.11 -4.22 9.80
C THR A 174 -9.06 -3.63 8.40
N ILE A 175 -9.67 -2.45 8.19
CA ILE A 175 -9.71 -1.77 6.89
C ILE A 175 -8.88 -0.48 6.95
N ALA A 176 -7.81 -0.44 6.16
CA ALA A 176 -7.05 0.78 5.90
C ALA A 176 -7.52 1.41 4.57
N VAL A 177 -7.61 2.72 4.49
CA VAL A 177 -8.09 3.40 3.27
C VAL A 177 -7.10 4.45 2.80
N SER A 178 -6.80 4.43 1.51
CA SER A 178 -5.94 5.43 0.88
C SER A 178 -6.67 6.74 0.68
N MET A 179 -6.16 7.82 1.29
CA MET A 179 -6.68 9.18 1.17
C MET A 179 -5.53 10.14 0.92
N THR A 180 -5.55 10.81 -0.25
CA THR A 180 -4.48 11.69 -0.72
C THR A 180 -4.94 13.14 -0.89
N GLY A 181 -6.17 13.48 -0.50
CA GLY A 181 -6.72 14.83 -0.61
C GLY A 181 -7.92 15.05 0.30
N GLU A 182 -8.29 16.31 0.53
CA GLU A 182 -9.39 16.71 1.41
C GLU A 182 -10.73 16.02 1.08
N LYS A 183 -11.07 15.88 -0.21
CA LYS A 183 -12.31 15.20 -0.64
C LYS A 183 -12.35 13.73 -0.23
N SER A 184 -11.21 13.04 -0.31
CA SER A 184 -11.15 11.63 0.13
C SER A 184 -11.26 11.52 1.65
N VAL A 185 -10.61 12.41 2.40
CA VAL A 185 -10.76 12.49 3.86
C VAL A 185 -12.21 12.80 4.23
N GLU A 186 -12.85 13.74 3.53
CA GLU A 186 -14.24 14.08 3.76
C GLU A 186 -15.20 12.89 3.64
N LYS A 187 -15.03 12.09 2.59
CA LYS A 187 -15.94 10.98 2.28
C LYS A 187 -15.63 9.70 3.06
N LEU A 188 -14.35 9.43 3.38
CA LEU A 188 -13.90 8.09 3.77
C LEU A 188 -13.34 8.00 5.20
N ALA A 189 -13.04 9.13 5.85
CA ALA A 189 -12.34 9.13 7.14
C ALA A 189 -13.01 8.27 8.22
N VAL A 190 -14.34 8.28 8.30
CA VAL A 190 -15.12 7.52 9.30
C VAL A 190 -15.29 6.04 8.95
N ALA A 191 -15.10 5.69 7.68
CA ALA A 191 -15.20 4.30 7.22
C ALA A 191 -13.88 3.52 7.38
N ALA A 192 -12.76 4.25 7.60
CA ALA A 192 -11.42 3.69 7.68
C ALA A 192 -10.98 3.47 9.14
N ASP A 193 -10.48 2.27 9.44
CA ASP A 193 -9.80 2.00 10.72
C ASP A 193 -8.40 2.62 10.73
N HIS A 194 -7.69 2.58 9.58
CA HIS A 194 -6.37 3.14 9.37
C HIS A 194 -6.33 4.04 8.14
N LEU A 195 -5.39 4.99 8.13
CA LEU A 195 -5.11 5.85 6.98
C LEU A 195 -3.91 5.32 6.20
N ILE A 196 -4.01 5.30 4.87
CA ILE A 196 -2.88 5.12 3.95
C ILE A 196 -2.67 6.43 3.19
N ASN A 197 -1.42 6.93 3.17
CA ASN A 197 -1.02 8.03 2.30
C ASN A 197 0.44 7.87 1.87
N VAL A 198 0.73 8.12 0.60
CA VAL A 198 2.07 7.96 0.02
C VAL A 198 2.93 9.24 0.12
N ALA A 199 2.37 10.35 0.58
CA ALA A 199 3.09 11.60 0.80
C ALA A 199 3.07 11.99 2.29
N PRO A 200 4.13 12.60 2.83
CA PRO A 200 4.18 13.05 4.23
C PRO A 200 3.34 14.31 4.44
N ASP A 201 2.04 14.22 4.21
CA ASP A 201 1.09 15.32 4.31
C ASP A 201 0.42 15.35 5.68
N ARG A 202 0.93 16.22 6.55
CA ARG A 202 0.39 16.45 7.90
C ARG A 202 -1.08 16.88 7.88
N ALA A 203 -1.51 17.68 6.90
CA ALA A 203 -2.88 18.21 6.85
C ALA A 203 -3.89 17.07 6.59
N ILE A 204 -3.53 16.09 5.78
CA ILE A 204 -4.35 14.90 5.55
C ILE A 204 -4.45 14.06 6.82
N VAL A 205 -3.35 13.84 7.52
CA VAL A 205 -3.33 13.08 8.79
C VAL A 205 -4.21 13.75 9.84
N GLU A 206 -4.01 15.05 10.07
CA GLU A 206 -4.81 15.82 11.03
C GLU A 206 -6.29 15.89 10.64
N GLY A 207 -6.61 16.08 9.37
CA GLY A 207 -7.98 16.09 8.86
C GLY A 207 -8.70 14.76 9.08
N TRP A 208 -8.01 13.64 8.85
CA TRP A 208 -8.55 12.30 9.13
C TRP A 208 -8.80 12.08 10.63
N GLN A 209 -7.86 12.46 11.49
CA GLN A 209 -8.00 12.34 12.94
C GLN A 209 -9.15 13.19 13.48
N GLN A 210 -9.25 14.46 13.05
CA GLN A 210 -10.32 15.38 13.47
C GLN A 210 -11.71 14.86 13.11
N ARG A 211 -11.89 14.31 11.89
CA ARG A 211 -13.19 13.77 11.48
C ARG A 211 -13.58 12.54 12.29
N ARG A 212 -12.65 11.66 12.58
CA ARG A 212 -12.88 10.49 13.44
C ARG A 212 -13.30 10.90 14.85
N GLN A 213 -12.62 11.89 15.43
CA GLN A 213 -12.97 12.45 16.74
C GLN A 213 -14.38 13.07 16.75
N ALA A 214 -14.71 13.85 15.72
CA ALA A 214 -16.03 14.51 15.62
C ALA A 214 -17.22 13.51 15.55
N THR A 215 -16.99 12.30 15.11
CA THR A 215 -18.00 11.23 15.03
C THR A 215 -17.98 10.28 16.23
N GLY A 216 -17.09 10.51 17.21
CA GLY A 216 -16.92 9.64 18.37
C GLY A 216 -16.15 8.35 18.08
N VAL A 217 -15.58 8.21 16.90
CA VAL A 217 -14.62 7.14 16.57
C VAL A 217 -13.30 7.47 17.22
N LEU A 218 -12.76 6.55 18.02
CA LEU A 218 -11.52 6.77 18.76
C LEU A 218 -10.34 6.99 17.78
N PRO A 219 -9.38 7.85 18.14
CA PRO A 219 -8.24 8.21 17.28
C PRO A 219 -7.16 7.11 17.17
N GLU A 220 -7.41 5.93 17.67
CA GLU A 220 -6.43 4.80 17.73
C GLU A 220 -6.21 4.13 16.37
N GLY A 221 -6.19 4.88 15.28
CA GLY A 221 -5.86 4.34 13.96
C GLY A 221 -4.41 4.58 13.62
N ARG A 222 -3.80 3.67 12.86
CA ARG A 222 -2.45 3.83 12.33
C ARG A 222 -2.45 4.64 11.04
N VAL A 223 -1.33 5.28 10.77
CA VAL A 223 -1.10 6.03 9.53
C VAL A 223 0.06 5.38 8.80
N ILE A 224 -0.22 4.79 7.64
CA ILE A 224 0.72 3.97 6.90
C ILE A 224 1.23 4.75 5.69
N GLY A 225 2.56 4.86 5.60
CA GLY A 225 3.28 5.48 4.49
C GLY A 225 4.17 4.51 3.75
N GLN A 226 4.69 4.97 2.59
CA GLN A 226 5.61 4.20 1.77
C GLN A 226 6.72 5.10 1.23
N VAL A 227 7.97 4.67 1.39
CA VAL A 227 9.17 5.42 0.96
C VAL A 227 9.96 4.59 -0.05
N PRO A 228 10.12 5.07 -1.29
CA PRO A 228 10.97 4.41 -2.26
C PRO A 228 12.44 4.62 -1.90
N VAL A 229 13.22 3.54 -2.01
CA VAL A 229 14.67 3.52 -1.80
C VAL A 229 15.32 2.65 -2.86
N CYS A 230 16.54 2.95 -3.24
CA CYS A 230 17.31 2.10 -4.13
C CYS A 230 18.70 1.86 -3.52
N TRP A 231 18.74 0.97 -2.55
CA TRP A 231 20.00 0.60 -1.93
C TRP A 231 20.82 -0.32 -2.84
N ASP A 232 22.08 0.00 -2.99
CA ASP A 232 23.10 -0.82 -3.65
C ASP A 232 24.47 -0.38 -3.13
N PRO A 233 25.48 -1.29 -2.98
CA PRO A 233 26.85 -0.89 -2.69
C PRO A 233 27.45 0.07 -3.73
N ASP A 234 27.00 -0.02 -4.98
CA ASP A 234 27.34 0.89 -6.07
C ASP A 234 26.23 1.93 -6.28
N ARG A 235 26.53 3.19 -5.94
CA ARG A 235 25.60 4.30 -6.07
C ARG A 235 25.15 4.56 -7.51
N ASP A 236 26.05 4.43 -8.48
CA ASP A 236 25.72 4.71 -9.87
C ASP A 236 24.78 3.63 -10.43
N ALA A 237 25.01 2.36 -10.06
CA ALA A 237 24.09 1.26 -10.37
C ALA A 237 22.71 1.47 -9.72
N ALA A 238 22.65 1.96 -8.47
CA ALA A 238 21.41 2.29 -7.79
C ALA A 238 20.63 3.39 -8.53
N VAL A 239 21.30 4.47 -8.91
CA VAL A 239 20.68 5.60 -9.64
C VAL A 239 20.16 5.15 -11.01
N GLU A 240 20.94 4.33 -11.74
CA GLU A 240 20.51 3.79 -13.03
C GLU A 240 19.25 2.93 -12.90
N ARG A 241 19.22 2.03 -11.92
CA ARG A 241 18.08 1.15 -11.64
C ARG A 241 16.83 1.96 -11.21
N ALA A 242 17.01 2.91 -10.31
CA ALA A 242 15.93 3.79 -9.89
C ALA A 242 15.36 4.61 -11.07
N HIS A 243 16.21 5.13 -11.94
CA HIS A 243 15.78 5.83 -13.14
C HIS A 243 15.07 4.90 -14.13
N ASP A 244 15.59 3.71 -14.39
CA ASP A 244 14.98 2.76 -15.32
C ASP A 244 13.59 2.32 -14.85
N GLN A 245 13.43 2.00 -13.58
CA GLN A 245 12.21 1.35 -13.06
C GLN A 245 11.28 2.27 -12.29
N PHE A 246 11.72 3.44 -11.83
CA PHE A 246 10.94 4.30 -10.94
C PHE A 246 10.82 5.77 -11.38
N ARG A 247 11.28 6.15 -12.58
CA ARG A 247 11.14 7.54 -13.08
C ARG A 247 9.70 8.01 -13.18
N TRP A 248 8.71 7.10 -13.21
CA TRP A 248 7.28 7.41 -13.18
C TRP A 248 6.86 8.13 -11.89
N PHE A 249 7.55 7.87 -10.79
CA PHE A 249 7.27 8.47 -9.47
C PHE A 249 7.31 10.00 -9.52
N GLY A 250 8.16 10.59 -10.35
CA GLY A 250 8.25 12.04 -10.54
C GLY A 250 7.03 12.68 -11.22
N GLY A 251 6.11 11.90 -11.79
CA GLY A 251 4.90 12.39 -12.46
C GLY A 251 3.83 12.95 -11.51
N GLY A 252 3.85 12.50 -10.27
CA GLY A 252 2.85 12.84 -9.26
C GLY A 252 1.48 12.19 -9.49
N TRP A 253 0.69 12.14 -8.41
CA TRP A 253 -0.58 11.39 -8.41
C TRP A 253 -1.60 11.88 -9.44
N ALA A 254 -1.67 13.17 -9.71
CA ALA A 254 -2.62 13.74 -10.70
C ALA A 254 -2.41 13.18 -12.12
N VAL A 255 -1.17 12.81 -12.47
CA VAL A 255 -0.84 12.17 -13.75
C VAL A 255 -0.96 10.65 -13.62
N ASN A 256 -0.42 10.09 -12.56
CA ASN A 256 -0.32 8.64 -12.37
C ASN A 256 -1.70 7.97 -12.26
N ALA A 257 -2.68 8.65 -11.67
CA ALA A 257 -4.04 8.12 -11.56
C ALA A 257 -4.75 7.91 -12.91
N ASP A 258 -4.39 8.68 -13.94
CA ASP A 258 -5.16 8.73 -15.18
C ASP A 258 -4.50 8.03 -16.38
N LEU A 259 -3.18 7.77 -16.33
CA LEU A 259 -2.49 7.08 -17.42
C LEU A 259 -2.87 5.59 -17.49
N PRO A 260 -3.32 5.09 -18.65
CA PRO A 260 -3.87 3.73 -18.72
C PRO A 260 -2.85 2.62 -19.04
N THR A 261 -1.62 2.95 -19.43
CA THR A 261 -0.68 1.92 -19.92
C THR A 261 0.77 2.21 -19.56
N PRO A 262 1.62 1.17 -19.41
CA PRO A 262 3.06 1.34 -19.22
C PRO A 262 3.73 2.19 -20.32
N ALA A 263 3.24 2.08 -21.57
CA ALA A 263 3.73 2.91 -22.67
C ALA A 263 3.40 4.40 -22.47
N GLY A 264 2.22 4.72 -21.90
CA GLY A 264 1.82 6.06 -21.50
C GLY A 264 2.77 6.63 -20.44
N PHE A 265 3.06 5.85 -19.40
CA PHE A 265 4.02 6.22 -18.34
C PHE A 265 5.44 6.43 -18.91
N ALA A 266 5.91 5.54 -19.78
CA ALA A 266 7.20 5.69 -20.41
C ALA A 266 7.28 6.96 -21.27
N ALA A 267 6.20 7.30 -22.00
CA ALA A 267 6.14 8.52 -22.81
C ALA A 267 6.09 9.79 -21.93
N ALA A 268 5.29 9.80 -20.88
CA ALA A 268 5.15 10.93 -19.96
C ALA A 268 6.45 11.24 -19.21
N THR A 269 7.25 10.22 -18.91
CA THR A 269 8.47 10.34 -18.10
C THR A 269 9.79 10.28 -18.90
N ARG A 270 9.71 10.34 -20.23
CA ARG A 270 10.90 10.21 -21.12
C ARG A 270 11.98 11.29 -20.93
N TYR A 271 11.60 12.43 -20.34
CA TYR A 271 12.52 13.56 -20.10
C TYR A 271 12.95 13.67 -18.62
N VAL A 272 12.46 12.78 -17.76
CA VAL A 272 12.94 12.70 -16.37
C VAL A 272 14.41 12.23 -16.40
N ARG A 273 15.28 12.99 -15.77
CA ARG A 273 16.72 12.71 -15.75
C ARG A 273 17.07 11.85 -14.53
N ARG A 274 18.23 11.21 -14.59
CA ARG A 274 18.76 10.42 -13.46
C ARG A 274 18.94 11.27 -12.20
N GLU A 275 19.42 12.51 -12.38
CA GLU A 275 19.61 13.47 -11.28
C GLU A 275 18.28 13.83 -10.60
N ASP A 276 17.20 13.95 -11.37
CA ASP A 276 15.88 14.25 -10.84
C ASP A 276 15.38 13.08 -9.96
N VAL A 277 15.58 11.84 -10.41
CA VAL A 277 15.26 10.63 -9.63
C VAL A 277 16.12 10.54 -8.38
N ALA A 278 17.45 10.71 -8.50
CA ALA A 278 18.39 10.63 -7.38
C ALA A 278 18.20 11.74 -6.33
N SER A 279 17.55 12.85 -6.70
CA SER A 279 17.18 13.91 -5.75
C SER A 279 15.91 13.58 -4.94
N ALA A 280 15.04 12.72 -5.48
CA ALA A 280 13.77 12.35 -4.86
C ALA A 280 13.82 10.99 -4.15
N ILE A 281 14.72 10.12 -4.54
CA ILE A 281 14.84 8.74 -4.04
C ILE A 281 16.27 8.53 -3.54
N PRO A 282 16.48 8.14 -2.27
CA PRO A 282 17.82 7.81 -1.78
C PRO A 282 18.37 6.59 -2.54
N CYS A 283 19.51 6.80 -3.20
CA CYS A 283 20.20 5.80 -4.02
C CYS A 283 21.61 5.56 -3.49
N GLY A 284 22.02 4.30 -3.36
CA GLY A 284 23.36 3.91 -2.95
C GLY A 284 23.44 3.29 -1.55
N PRO A 285 24.66 3.13 -1.00
CA PRO A 285 24.87 2.37 0.23
C PRO A 285 24.60 3.16 1.53
N ASP A 286 24.35 4.45 1.44
CA ASP A 286 24.19 5.33 2.61
C ASP A 286 22.85 5.10 3.32
N LEU A 287 22.91 4.43 4.48
CA LEU A 287 21.74 4.14 5.29
C LEU A 287 21.18 5.38 6.01
N ASP A 288 22.02 6.38 6.30
CA ASP A 288 21.59 7.62 6.92
C ASP A 288 20.73 8.45 5.95
N ALA A 289 21.06 8.40 4.65
CA ALA A 289 20.24 9.02 3.61
C ALA A 289 18.85 8.35 3.50
N ILE A 290 18.75 7.05 3.73
CA ILE A 290 17.47 6.34 3.76
C ILE A 290 16.69 6.73 5.03
N ALA A 291 17.34 6.79 6.19
CA ALA A 291 16.71 7.22 7.43
C ALA A 291 16.18 8.66 7.32
N ALA A 292 16.96 9.57 6.74
CA ALA A 292 16.55 10.95 6.48
C ALA A 292 15.31 11.05 5.56
N ALA A 293 15.10 10.12 4.64
CA ALA A 293 13.91 10.09 3.78
C ALA A 293 12.65 9.61 4.53
N VAL A 294 12.80 8.86 5.62
CA VAL A 294 11.71 8.41 6.49
C VAL A 294 11.24 9.51 7.45
N ALA A 295 12.16 10.34 7.95
CA ALA A 295 11.88 11.36 8.96
C ALA A 295 10.67 12.26 8.67
N PRO A 296 10.48 12.83 7.45
CA PRO A 296 9.32 13.68 7.15
C PRO A 296 7.97 13.01 7.36
N TYR A 297 7.88 11.69 7.16
CA TYR A 297 6.64 10.94 7.38
C TYR A 297 6.31 10.86 8.87
N LEU A 298 7.28 10.49 9.70
CA LEU A 298 7.11 10.44 11.16
C LEU A 298 6.77 11.80 11.72
N GLU A 299 7.44 12.85 11.25
CA GLU A 299 7.13 14.24 11.60
C GLU A 299 5.71 14.65 11.19
N ALA A 300 5.18 14.14 10.08
CA ALA A 300 3.82 14.38 9.64
C ALA A 300 2.77 13.56 10.43
N GLY A 301 3.18 12.66 11.33
CA GLY A 301 2.31 11.87 12.18
C GLY A 301 2.02 10.46 11.67
N PHE A 302 2.83 9.96 10.74
CA PHE A 302 2.78 8.55 10.34
C PHE A 302 3.32 7.66 11.44
N THR A 303 2.78 6.46 11.54
CA THR A 303 3.16 5.46 12.56
C THR A 303 3.79 4.21 11.95
N ASP A 304 3.61 4.01 10.65
CA ASP A 304 4.04 2.82 9.92
C ASP A 304 4.63 3.23 8.57
N ILE A 305 5.89 2.90 8.34
CA ILE A 305 6.58 3.27 7.09
C ILE A 305 7.11 2.01 6.40
N ALA A 306 6.56 1.70 5.21
CA ALA A 306 7.06 0.64 4.36
C ALA A 306 8.16 1.14 3.42
N LEU A 307 9.27 0.42 3.34
CA LEU A 307 10.34 0.71 2.39
C LEU A 307 10.08 -0.03 1.08
N VAL A 308 10.18 0.69 -0.05
CA VAL A 308 10.14 0.10 -1.39
C VAL A 308 11.56 0.02 -1.91
N GLN A 309 12.21 -1.13 -1.77
CA GLN A 309 13.48 -1.37 -2.45
C GLN A 309 13.24 -1.51 -3.96
N ILE A 310 13.89 -0.68 -4.77
CA ILE A 310 13.70 -0.64 -6.21
C ILE A 310 14.55 -1.71 -6.90
N GLY A 311 13.89 -2.47 -7.79
CA GLY A 311 14.51 -3.45 -8.69
C GLY A 311 14.61 -4.86 -8.09
N ASP A 312 14.15 -5.88 -8.83
CA ASP A 312 14.18 -7.29 -8.43
C ASP A 312 15.60 -7.79 -8.07
N GLU A 313 16.58 -7.43 -8.87
CA GLU A 313 17.98 -7.83 -8.70
C GLU A 313 18.59 -7.40 -7.35
N GLY A 314 18.06 -6.32 -6.75
CA GLY A 314 18.55 -5.73 -5.50
C GLY A 314 17.87 -6.26 -4.24
N GLN A 315 16.71 -6.93 -4.35
CA GLN A 315 15.86 -7.29 -3.21
C GLN A 315 16.60 -8.16 -2.19
N GLN A 316 17.07 -9.34 -2.60
CA GLN A 316 17.72 -10.26 -1.66
C GLN A 316 19.00 -9.65 -1.08
N ARG A 317 19.78 -8.93 -1.88
CA ARG A 317 21.01 -8.27 -1.40
C ARG A 317 20.68 -7.20 -0.34
N PHE A 318 19.65 -6.41 -0.55
CA PHE A 318 19.17 -5.42 0.43
C PHE A 318 18.77 -6.11 1.74
N LEU A 319 17.95 -7.16 1.66
CA LEU A 319 17.50 -7.90 2.83
C LEU A 319 18.66 -8.54 3.62
N ASP A 320 19.66 -9.09 2.92
CA ASP A 320 20.80 -9.76 3.55
C ASP A 320 21.81 -8.78 4.15
N GLN A 321 22.04 -7.63 3.54
CA GLN A 321 23.18 -6.75 3.87
C GLN A 321 22.77 -5.43 4.53
N ALA A 322 21.63 -4.85 4.15
CA ALA A 322 21.25 -3.50 4.56
C ALA A 322 20.07 -3.48 5.54
N ALA A 323 19.12 -4.40 5.44
CA ALA A 323 17.86 -4.33 6.19
C ALA A 323 18.07 -4.28 7.70
N ARG A 324 18.85 -5.21 8.28
CA ARG A 324 19.08 -5.24 9.74
C ARG A 324 19.78 -4.00 10.29
N PRO A 325 20.91 -3.53 9.72
CA PRO A 325 21.55 -2.30 10.20
C PRO A 325 20.67 -1.07 9.99
N LEU A 326 19.91 -0.99 8.89
CA LEU A 326 18.96 0.09 8.67
C LEU A 326 17.84 0.11 9.72
N LEU A 327 17.20 -1.03 9.99
CA LEU A 327 16.16 -1.12 11.02
C LEU A 327 16.69 -0.76 12.42
N ALA A 328 17.93 -1.14 12.73
CA ALA A 328 18.55 -0.76 13.99
C ALA A 328 18.76 0.77 14.07
N ALA A 329 19.21 1.41 12.99
CA ALA A 329 19.37 2.86 12.92
C ALA A 329 18.02 3.59 13.04
N LEU A 330 17.01 3.17 12.27
CA LEU A 330 15.66 3.77 12.32
C LEU A 330 15.05 3.68 13.72
N ARG A 331 15.14 2.53 14.37
CA ARG A 331 14.62 2.36 15.74
C ARG A 331 15.39 3.18 16.76
N ALA A 332 16.72 3.28 16.63
CA ALA A 332 17.52 4.12 17.53
C ALA A 332 17.25 5.63 17.39
N GLU A 333 16.82 6.07 16.21
CA GLU A 333 16.54 7.49 15.93
C GLU A 333 15.10 7.88 16.31
N PHE A 334 14.12 6.96 16.13
CA PHE A 334 12.69 7.31 16.18
C PHE A 334 11.89 6.62 17.30
N ASP A 335 12.44 5.66 18.06
CA ASP A 335 11.85 5.07 19.27
C ASP A 335 12.31 5.84 20.52
#